data_e9653ab2fe46060b493ef4c0b41b3fca
#
_entry.id   e9653ab2fe46060b493ef4c0b41b3fca
#
_cell.length_a   1.000
_cell.length_b   1.000
_cell.length_c   1.000
_cell.angle_alpha   90.00
_cell.angle_beta   90.00
_cell.angle_gamma   90.00
#
_symmetry.space_group_name_H-M   'P 1'
#
loop_
_entity.id
_entity.type
_entity.pdbx_description
1 polymer ?
#
loop_
_entity_poly.entity_id
_entity_poly.type
_entity_poly.pdbx_seq_one_letter_code
_entity_poly.pdbx_strand_id
1 'polypeptide(L)'
;MFKGTEPTKYIQLAYLTGILPIKKEKTQSALNNFNEFTMLDAGVMAPYIGFTEEEVKELCERYHRDFEKVKYWYDGYLLEDYQVYNPKAVVSVSVRGKFRSYWSETASYEAIVPLINMNYDGLKNSIIEILSGASIKVNTTAFKNDTVNIQSKDDVLTYLIHLGYLGYCLLYTSDA
;
A
#
# COMPACT_ATOMS: atom_id res chain seq x y z
N MET A 1 14.49 10.09 -21.29
CA MET A 1 15.69 10.08 -20.44
C MET A 1 16.25 8.66 -20.30
N PHE A 2 15.46 7.65 -19.98
CA PHE A 2 15.94 6.28 -19.74
C PHE A 2 15.97 5.35 -20.97
N LYS A 3 15.54 5.82 -22.14
CA LYS A 3 15.56 5.07 -23.41
C LYS A 3 16.63 5.62 -24.35
N GLY A 4 17.33 4.72 -24.98
CA GLY A 4 18.35 5.02 -25.99
C GLY A 4 19.74 4.52 -25.59
N THR A 5 20.64 4.52 -26.55
CA THR A 5 22.00 3.99 -26.39
C THR A 5 22.88 4.85 -25.49
N GLU A 6 22.64 6.15 -25.40
CA GLU A 6 23.46 7.06 -24.58
C GLU A 6 23.24 6.87 -23.07
N PRO A 7 21.96 6.85 -22.55
CA PRO A 7 21.73 6.57 -21.14
C PRO A 7 22.24 5.20 -20.67
N THR A 8 22.13 4.17 -21.49
CA THR A 8 22.56 2.81 -21.14
C THR A 8 24.07 2.67 -20.99
N LYS A 9 24.86 3.61 -21.50
CA LYS A 9 26.31 3.63 -21.26
C LYS A 9 26.67 3.95 -19.80
N TYR A 10 25.80 4.65 -19.08
CA TYR A 10 26.08 5.16 -17.74
C TYR A 10 25.14 4.62 -16.67
N ILE A 11 23.91 4.24 -17.04
CA ILE A 11 22.87 3.78 -16.12
C ILE A 11 22.64 2.28 -16.36
N GLN A 12 23.11 1.46 -15.43
CA GLN A 12 22.89 0.02 -15.47
C GLN A 12 21.61 -0.39 -14.79
N LEU A 13 21.19 0.35 -13.73
CA LEU A 13 19.97 0.11 -12.98
C LEU A 13 19.41 1.45 -12.53
N ALA A 14 18.08 1.60 -12.61
CA ALA A 14 17.36 2.73 -12.01
C ALA A 14 16.23 2.18 -11.13
N TYR A 15 16.16 2.67 -9.89
CA TYR A 15 15.12 2.38 -8.94
C TYR A 15 14.35 3.65 -8.63
N LEU A 16 13.04 3.63 -8.89
CA LEU A 16 12.16 4.78 -8.72
C LEU A 16 11.11 4.42 -7.67
N THR A 17 10.90 5.30 -6.71
CA THR A 17 9.87 5.14 -5.69
C THR A 17 8.87 6.29 -5.72
N GLY A 18 7.63 6.02 -5.36
CA GLY A 18 6.57 7.00 -5.23
C GLY A 18 5.48 6.50 -4.28
N ILE A 19 4.63 7.41 -3.85
CA ILE A 19 3.49 7.07 -2.98
C ILE A 19 2.39 6.37 -3.78
N LEU A 20 2.22 6.75 -5.03
CA LEU A 20 1.27 6.16 -5.96
C LEU A 20 2.00 5.56 -7.16
N PRO A 21 1.41 4.55 -7.80
CA PRO A 21 1.86 4.09 -9.10
C PRO A 21 1.86 5.22 -10.12
N ILE A 22 2.66 5.06 -11.17
CA ILE A 22 2.76 6.06 -12.23
C ILE A 22 1.39 6.26 -12.90
N LYS A 23 1.00 7.53 -13.07
CA LYS A 23 -0.26 7.90 -13.68
C LYS A 23 -0.41 7.26 -15.06
N LYS A 24 -1.55 6.56 -15.30
CA LYS A 24 -1.86 5.90 -16.56
C LYS A 24 -2.28 6.94 -17.63
N GLU A 25 -1.32 7.68 -18.16
CA GLU A 25 -1.52 8.59 -19.31
C GLU A 25 -0.80 8.07 -20.57
N LYS A 26 -0.98 8.77 -21.69
CA LYS A 26 -0.36 8.43 -23.00
C LYS A 26 1.17 8.27 -22.97
N THR A 27 1.82 8.66 -21.88
CA THR A 27 3.27 8.53 -21.63
C THR A 27 3.71 7.14 -21.18
N GLN A 28 2.79 6.18 -20.96
CA GLN A 28 3.16 4.80 -20.55
C GLN A 28 4.11 4.12 -21.53
N SER A 29 4.03 4.44 -22.83
CA SER A 29 4.98 3.92 -23.82
C SER A 29 6.43 4.40 -23.57
N ALA A 30 6.62 5.44 -22.76
CA ALA A 30 7.94 5.98 -22.43
C ALA A 30 8.65 5.23 -21.31
N LEU A 31 7.91 4.45 -20.49
CA LEU A 31 8.43 3.77 -19.29
C LEU A 31 8.28 2.23 -19.34
N ASN A 32 8.03 1.66 -20.52
CA ASN A 32 7.83 0.21 -20.68
C ASN A 32 9.09 -0.65 -20.45
N ASN A 33 10.22 -0.06 -20.10
CA ASN A 33 11.44 -0.72 -19.68
C ASN A 33 11.61 -0.77 -18.15
N PHE A 34 10.61 -0.37 -17.38
CA PHE A 34 10.53 -0.54 -15.94
C PHE A 34 9.48 -1.60 -15.59
N ASN A 35 9.79 -2.43 -14.61
CA ASN A 35 8.79 -3.22 -13.91
C ASN A 35 8.20 -2.35 -12.80
N GLU A 36 6.88 -2.29 -12.71
CA GLU A 36 6.17 -1.56 -11.68
C GLU A 36 5.66 -2.55 -10.62
N PHE A 37 5.95 -2.26 -9.36
CA PHE A 37 5.49 -3.03 -8.21
C PHE A 37 4.62 -2.11 -7.34
N THR A 38 3.48 -2.60 -6.88
CA THR A 38 2.49 -1.80 -6.15
C THR A 38 1.90 -2.58 -4.99
N MET A 39 1.05 -1.96 -4.19
CA MET A 39 0.29 -2.65 -3.14
C MET A 39 -0.75 -3.64 -3.71
N LEU A 40 -1.08 -3.55 -5.00
CA LEU A 40 -1.99 -4.48 -5.69
C LEU A 40 -1.25 -5.66 -6.33
N ASP A 41 0.02 -5.45 -6.67
CA ASP A 41 0.89 -6.43 -7.33
C ASP A 41 2.32 -6.13 -6.86
N ALA A 42 2.70 -6.75 -5.76
CA ALA A 42 4.00 -6.53 -5.13
C ALA A 42 5.09 -7.45 -5.71
N GLY A 43 4.70 -8.60 -6.25
CA GLY A 43 5.60 -9.56 -6.87
C GLY A 43 6.85 -9.82 -6.03
N VAL A 44 8.00 -9.87 -6.65
CA VAL A 44 9.30 -10.12 -5.99
C VAL A 44 9.71 -9.04 -4.99
N MET A 45 9.03 -7.88 -4.98
CA MET A 45 9.31 -6.79 -4.06
C MET A 45 8.53 -6.88 -2.75
N ALA A 46 7.59 -7.83 -2.62
CA ALA A 46 6.74 -7.99 -1.44
C ALA A 46 7.51 -7.93 -0.11
N PRO A 47 8.61 -8.69 0.11
CA PRO A 47 9.32 -8.67 1.39
C PRO A 47 10.10 -7.38 1.65
N TYR A 48 10.21 -6.48 0.66
CA TYR A 48 10.99 -5.23 0.77
C TYR A 48 10.13 -3.97 0.91
N ILE A 49 8.80 -4.11 0.90
CA ILE A 49 7.86 -2.98 1.03
C ILE A 49 7.74 -2.52 2.48
N GLY A 50 7.92 -3.44 3.42
CA GLY A 50 7.89 -3.17 4.87
C GLY A 50 8.77 -4.13 5.63
N PHE A 51 8.51 -4.33 6.92
CA PHE A 51 9.18 -5.36 7.71
C PHE A 51 8.44 -6.69 7.57
N THR A 52 9.18 -7.77 7.35
CA THR A 52 8.65 -9.13 7.42
C THR A 52 8.38 -9.54 8.89
N GLU A 53 7.60 -10.59 9.09
CA GLU A 53 7.30 -11.09 10.43
C GLU A 53 8.58 -11.49 11.19
N GLU A 54 9.56 -12.09 10.50
CA GLU A 54 10.85 -12.47 11.05
C GLU A 54 11.63 -11.24 11.53
N GLU A 55 11.72 -10.22 10.71
CA GLU A 55 12.42 -8.97 11.06
C GLU A 55 11.73 -8.26 12.25
N VAL A 56 10.39 -8.31 12.32
CA VAL A 56 9.65 -7.76 13.47
C VAL A 56 9.93 -8.54 14.75
N LYS A 57 10.03 -9.88 14.69
CA LYS A 57 10.43 -10.72 15.83
C LYS A 57 11.82 -10.34 16.33
N GLU A 58 12.79 -10.22 15.43
CA GLU A 58 14.16 -9.80 15.78
C GLU A 58 14.19 -8.41 16.42
N LEU A 59 13.40 -7.47 15.89
CA LEU A 59 13.27 -6.12 16.48
C LEU A 59 12.62 -6.16 17.86
N CYS A 60 11.61 -6.99 18.05
CA CYS A 60 10.95 -7.18 19.35
C CYS A 60 11.91 -7.72 20.39
N GLU A 61 12.73 -8.70 20.07
CA GLU A 61 13.79 -9.23 20.94
C GLU A 61 14.82 -8.14 21.30
N ARG A 62 15.34 -7.43 20.30
CA ARG A 62 16.34 -6.37 20.46
C ARG A 62 15.89 -5.22 21.35
N TYR A 63 14.61 -4.82 21.22
CA TYR A 63 14.04 -3.70 21.96
C TYR A 63 13.22 -4.12 23.17
N HIS A 64 13.20 -5.40 23.51
CA HIS A 64 12.44 -5.99 24.62
C HIS A 64 10.94 -5.64 24.52
N ARG A 65 10.34 -5.94 23.37
CA ARG A 65 8.92 -5.76 23.10
C ARG A 65 8.21 -7.11 22.97
N ASP A 66 6.96 -7.13 23.39
CA ASP A 66 6.10 -8.30 23.22
C ASP A 66 5.67 -8.40 21.75
N PHE A 67 6.12 -9.46 21.08
CA PHE A 67 5.82 -9.69 19.65
C PHE A 67 4.32 -9.88 19.42
N GLU A 68 3.61 -10.65 20.25
CA GLU A 68 2.17 -10.88 20.07
C GLU A 68 1.37 -9.58 20.18
N LYS A 69 1.81 -8.69 21.05
CA LYS A 69 1.21 -7.37 21.17
C LYS A 69 1.54 -6.47 19.97
N VAL A 70 2.76 -6.53 19.44
CA VAL A 70 3.13 -5.82 18.21
C VAL A 70 2.31 -6.34 17.03
N LYS A 71 2.17 -7.66 16.91
CA LYS A 71 1.34 -8.31 15.90
C LYS A 71 -0.11 -7.85 16.00
N TYR A 72 -0.71 -7.92 17.16
CA TYR A 72 -2.11 -7.49 17.38
C TYR A 72 -2.37 -6.03 16.97
N TRP A 73 -1.40 -5.15 17.19
CA TRP A 73 -1.56 -3.72 16.90
C TRP A 73 -1.19 -3.32 15.47
N TYR A 74 -0.23 -4.00 14.86
CA TYR A 74 0.45 -3.54 13.64
C TYR A 74 0.58 -4.60 12.57
N ASP A 75 -0.01 -5.78 12.76
CA ASP A 75 -0.17 -6.76 11.69
C ASP A 75 -0.90 -6.10 10.52
N GLY A 76 -0.26 -6.06 9.37
CA GLY A 76 -0.64 -5.12 8.32
C GLY A 76 -1.14 -5.79 7.05
N TYR A 77 -0.22 -6.27 6.21
CA TYR A 77 -0.56 -6.67 4.86
C TYR A 77 -0.08 -8.09 4.57
N LEU A 78 -0.92 -8.86 3.90
CA LEU A 78 -0.46 -10.06 3.19
C LEU A 78 -0.16 -9.63 1.75
N LEU A 79 1.12 -9.55 1.40
CA LEU A 79 1.59 -9.24 0.04
C LEU A 79 2.24 -10.48 -0.53
N GLU A 80 1.64 -11.05 -1.58
CA GLU A 80 1.96 -12.40 -2.04
C GLU A 80 1.87 -13.39 -0.85
N ASP A 81 2.95 -14.06 -0.52
CA ASP A 81 3.05 -15.00 0.61
C ASP A 81 3.71 -14.38 1.86
N TYR A 82 3.95 -13.06 1.86
CA TYR A 82 4.66 -12.38 2.94
C TYR A 82 3.70 -11.59 3.83
N GLN A 83 3.77 -11.85 5.14
CA GLN A 83 3.16 -10.97 6.14
C GLN A 83 4.08 -9.76 6.33
N VAL A 84 3.58 -8.58 5.97
CA VAL A 84 4.36 -7.34 5.94
C VAL A 84 3.77 -6.30 6.89
N TYR A 85 4.63 -5.73 7.73
CA TYR A 85 4.28 -4.74 8.76
C TYR A 85 4.70 -3.34 8.34
N ASN A 86 3.88 -2.36 8.70
CA ASN A 86 4.18 -0.96 8.40
C ASN A 86 5.46 -0.48 9.10
N PRO A 87 6.48 0.00 8.37
CA PRO A 87 7.77 0.40 8.96
C PRO A 87 7.64 1.51 10.00
N LYS A 88 6.80 2.51 9.77
CA LYS A 88 6.60 3.64 10.70
C LYS A 88 6.06 3.16 12.04
N ALA A 89 5.09 2.25 12.03
CA ALA A 89 4.49 1.70 13.24
C ALA A 89 5.49 0.84 14.02
N VAL A 90 6.16 -0.09 13.34
CA VAL A 90 7.15 -0.99 13.94
C VAL A 90 8.31 -0.22 14.58
N VAL A 91 8.92 0.70 13.84
CA VAL A 91 10.02 1.53 14.37
C VAL A 91 9.55 2.37 15.57
N SER A 92 8.36 2.97 15.46
CA SER A 92 7.84 3.83 16.53
C SER A 92 7.57 3.05 17.81
N VAL A 93 6.96 1.87 17.75
CA VAL A 93 6.69 1.05 18.94
C VAL A 93 7.99 0.46 19.49
N SER A 94 8.92 0.04 18.64
CA SER A 94 10.22 -0.47 19.07
C SER A 94 10.97 0.56 19.91
N VAL A 95 11.10 1.77 19.41
CA VAL A 95 11.84 2.85 20.10
C VAL A 95 11.07 3.41 21.30
N ARG A 96 9.78 3.72 21.13
CA ARG A 96 9.00 4.44 22.17
C ARG A 96 8.36 3.52 23.20
N GLY A 97 8.14 2.24 22.89
CA GLY A 97 7.46 1.27 23.75
C GLY A 97 5.97 1.54 23.99
N LYS A 98 5.38 2.48 23.29
CA LYS A 98 3.96 2.85 23.43
C LYS A 98 3.15 2.30 22.27
N PHE A 99 2.10 1.55 22.57
CA PHE A 99 1.17 1.01 21.60
C PHE A 99 0.05 2.02 21.34
N ARG A 100 -0.04 2.52 20.11
CA ARG A 100 -1.05 3.45 19.64
C ARG A 100 -1.11 3.46 18.12
N SER A 101 -2.14 4.04 17.54
CA SER A 101 -2.17 4.30 16.09
C SER A 101 -1.11 5.35 15.73
N TYR A 102 -0.22 5.00 14.79
CA TYR A 102 0.78 5.92 14.23
C TYR A 102 0.38 6.43 12.85
N TRP A 103 -0.73 5.96 12.30
CA TRP A 103 -1.24 6.34 10.98
C TRP A 103 -1.75 7.78 10.92
N SER A 104 -2.39 8.25 12.00
CA SER A 104 -2.93 9.61 12.09
C SER A 104 -1.85 10.70 12.07
N GLU A 105 -0.59 10.33 12.20
CA GLU A 105 0.56 11.26 12.16
C GLU A 105 1.13 11.42 10.74
N THR A 106 0.47 10.88 9.70
CA THR A 106 0.95 10.95 8.32
C THR A 106 0.20 12.00 7.53
N ALA A 107 0.89 12.73 6.65
CA ALA A 107 0.29 13.76 5.78
C ALA A 107 -0.81 13.21 4.86
N SER A 108 -0.78 11.91 4.54
CA SER A 108 -1.81 11.26 3.73
C SER A 108 -3.18 11.22 4.40
N TYR A 109 -3.26 11.27 5.73
CA TYR A 109 -4.54 11.30 6.45
C TYR A 109 -5.39 12.52 6.08
N GLU A 110 -4.79 13.70 6.01
CA GLU A 110 -5.51 14.95 5.65
C GLU A 110 -6.05 14.92 4.22
N ALA A 111 -5.36 14.25 3.30
CA ALA A 111 -5.80 14.09 1.91
C ALA A 111 -7.01 13.14 1.75
N ILE A 112 -7.19 12.20 2.68
CA ILE A 112 -8.24 11.18 2.60
C ILE A 112 -9.58 11.71 3.14
N VAL A 113 -9.58 12.53 4.17
CA VAL A 113 -10.80 13.03 4.84
C VAL A 113 -11.80 13.66 3.85
N PRO A 114 -11.40 14.53 2.91
CA PRO A 114 -12.33 15.07 1.92
C PRO A 114 -12.96 13.99 1.04
N LEU A 115 -12.19 12.99 0.62
CA LEU A 115 -12.68 11.91 -0.25
C LEU A 115 -13.74 11.04 0.46
N ILE A 116 -13.52 10.73 1.73
CA ILE A 116 -14.50 10.00 2.54
C ILE A 116 -15.78 10.84 2.74
N ASN A 117 -15.63 12.15 2.89
CA ASN A 117 -16.76 13.05 3.09
C ASN A 117 -17.62 13.23 1.83
N MET A 118 -17.03 13.11 0.64
CA MET A 118 -17.77 13.14 -0.63
C MET A 118 -18.74 11.96 -0.77
N ASN A 119 -18.45 10.84 -0.08
CA ASN A 119 -19.33 9.67 0.02
C ASN A 119 -19.80 9.12 -1.34
N TYR A 120 -18.90 9.02 -2.32
CA TYR A 120 -19.20 8.45 -3.62
C TYR A 120 -19.84 7.06 -3.49
N ASP A 121 -20.96 6.83 -4.19
CA ASP A 121 -21.63 5.52 -4.30
C ASP A 121 -21.79 4.76 -2.97
N GLY A 122 -22.03 5.48 -1.86
CA GLY A 122 -22.18 4.87 -0.54
C GLY A 122 -20.85 4.46 0.10
N LEU A 123 -19.74 5.08 -0.25
CA LEU A 123 -18.39 4.80 0.28
C LEU A 123 -18.36 4.66 1.81
N LYS A 124 -19.08 5.52 2.55
CA LYS A 124 -19.11 5.46 4.02
C LYS A 124 -19.66 4.13 4.54
N ASN A 125 -20.71 3.60 3.90
CA ASN A 125 -21.26 2.29 4.28
C ASN A 125 -20.23 1.18 4.03
N SER A 126 -19.57 1.21 2.87
CA SER A 126 -18.50 0.26 2.54
C SER A 126 -17.34 0.30 3.54
N ILE A 127 -16.95 1.50 3.98
CA ILE A 127 -15.91 1.64 5.02
C ILE A 127 -16.40 1.07 6.36
N ILE A 128 -17.66 1.29 6.74
CA ILE A 128 -18.24 0.71 7.97
C ILE A 128 -18.25 -0.82 7.89
N GLU A 129 -18.62 -1.39 6.75
CA GLU A 129 -18.58 -2.84 6.52
C GLU A 129 -17.16 -3.38 6.69
N ILE A 130 -16.14 -2.76 6.08
CA ILE A 130 -14.74 -3.15 6.23
C ILE A 130 -14.30 -3.05 7.70
N LEU A 131 -14.63 -1.97 8.40
CA LEU A 131 -14.29 -1.79 9.81
C LEU A 131 -14.99 -2.81 10.73
N SER A 132 -16.11 -3.39 10.29
CA SER A 132 -16.77 -4.51 11.00
C SER A 132 -16.16 -5.88 10.68
N GLY A 133 -15.11 -5.94 9.86
CA GLY A 133 -14.40 -7.16 9.47
C GLY A 133 -14.92 -7.81 8.19
N ALA A 134 -15.82 -7.16 7.46
CA ALA A 134 -16.30 -7.67 6.18
C ALA A 134 -15.31 -7.36 5.05
N SER A 135 -15.28 -8.23 4.04
CA SER A 135 -14.57 -7.99 2.78
C SER A 135 -15.55 -7.49 1.73
N ILE A 136 -15.13 -6.51 0.93
CA ILE A 136 -15.92 -5.97 -0.16
C ILE A 136 -15.18 -6.13 -1.49
N LYS A 137 -15.94 -6.29 -2.59
CA LYS A 137 -15.36 -6.33 -3.93
C LYS A 137 -15.06 -4.90 -4.42
N VAL A 138 -13.87 -4.71 -4.98
CA VAL A 138 -13.41 -3.43 -5.52
C VAL A 138 -12.90 -3.64 -6.95
N ASN A 139 -13.32 -2.80 -7.89
CA ASN A 139 -12.75 -2.76 -9.22
C ASN A 139 -11.53 -1.85 -9.26
N THR A 140 -10.34 -2.43 -9.15
CA THR A 140 -9.08 -1.69 -9.12
C THR A 140 -8.59 -1.23 -10.52
N THR A 141 -9.19 -1.71 -11.60
CA THR A 141 -8.73 -1.43 -12.97
C THR A 141 -9.12 -0.04 -13.47
N ALA A 142 -10.19 0.54 -12.94
CA ALA A 142 -10.69 1.85 -13.34
C ALA A 142 -9.82 3.01 -12.84
N PHE A 143 -9.15 2.83 -11.70
CA PHE A 143 -8.32 3.86 -11.09
C PHE A 143 -7.09 4.18 -11.96
N LYS A 144 -6.92 5.46 -12.29
CA LYS A 144 -5.85 5.93 -13.18
C LYS A 144 -4.61 6.45 -12.44
N ASN A 145 -4.47 6.12 -11.16
CA ASN A 145 -3.40 6.62 -10.30
C ASN A 145 -3.36 8.15 -10.22
N ASP A 146 -4.54 8.78 -10.25
CA ASP A 146 -4.71 10.23 -10.27
C ASP A 146 -5.76 10.66 -9.25
N THR A 147 -5.34 11.42 -8.25
CA THR A 147 -6.20 11.92 -7.18
C THR A 147 -7.13 13.05 -7.62
N VAL A 148 -6.85 13.69 -8.76
CA VAL A 148 -7.69 14.79 -9.29
C VAL A 148 -8.94 14.25 -9.97
N ASN A 149 -8.89 13.02 -10.49
CA ASN A 149 -9.96 12.41 -11.27
C ASN A 149 -10.66 11.26 -10.54
N ILE A 150 -10.74 11.31 -9.22
CA ILE A 150 -11.52 10.36 -8.42
C ILE A 150 -13.01 10.62 -8.65
N GLN A 151 -13.76 9.63 -9.15
CA GLN A 151 -15.18 9.76 -9.52
C GLN A 151 -16.07 8.68 -8.93
N SER A 152 -15.50 7.62 -8.36
CA SER A 152 -16.25 6.48 -7.85
C SER A 152 -15.76 6.02 -6.48
N LYS A 153 -16.58 5.23 -5.82
CA LYS A 153 -16.21 4.51 -4.60
C LYS A 153 -14.95 3.65 -4.83
N ASP A 154 -14.92 2.93 -5.94
CA ASP A 154 -13.82 2.01 -6.26
C ASP A 154 -12.50 2.76 -6.47
N ASP A 155 -12.52 3.98 -7.04
CA ASP A 155 -11.34 4.82 -7.13
C ASP A 155 -10.79 5.18 -5.74
N VAL A 156 -11.68 5.59 -4.82
CA VAL A 156 -11.25 5.94 -3.45
C VAL A 156 -10.70 4.71 -2.73
N LEU A 157 -11.38 3.57 -2.80
CA LEU A 157 -10.92 2.34 -2.15
C LEU A 157 -9.59 1.86 -2.72
N THR A 158 -9.41 1.92 -4.05
CA THR A 158 -8.13 1.60 -4.68
C THR A 158 -7.01 2.55 -4.24
N TYR A 159 -7.32 3.84 -4.12
CA TYR A 159 -6.38 4.82 -3.59
C TYR A 159 -5.99 4.49 -2.14
N LEU A 160 -6.97 4.11 -1.29
CA LEU A 160 -6.70 3.71 0.10
C LEU A 160 -5.83 2.44 0.19
N ILE A 161 -5.98 1.50 -0.76
CA ILE A 161 -5.10 0.32 -0.86
C ILE A 161 -3.67 0.75 -1.17
N HIS A 162 -3.46 1.60 -2.19
CA HIS A 162 -2.11 2.08 -2.54
C HIS A 162 -1.45 2.87 -1.41
N LEU A 163 -2.22 3.61 -0.63
CA LEU A 163 -1.72 4.30 0.56
C LEU A 163 -1.49 3.38 1.77
N GLY A 164 -1.92 2.11 1.67
CA GLY A 164 -1.78 1.13 2.74
C GLY A 164 -2.77 1.29 3.90
N TYR A 165 -3.92 1.94 3.69
CA TYR A 165 -5.01 1.98 4.69
C TYR A 165 -5.91 0.75 4.65
N LEU A 166 -5.95 0.05 3.50
CA LEU A 166 -6.72 -1.16 3.30
C LEU A 166 -5.79 -2.28 2.84
N GLY A 167 -6.01 -3.48 3.35
CA GLY A 167 -5.46 -4.70 2.80
C GLY A 167 -6.20 -5.09 1.52
N TYR A 168 -5.51 -5.79 0.62
CA TYR A 168 -6.04 -6.26 -0.65
C TYR A 168 -5.75 -7.74 -0.83
N CYS A 169 -6.73 -8.50 -1.34
CA CYS A 169 -6.52 -9.88 -1.76
C CYS A 169 -7.19 -10.12 -3.12
N LEU A 170 -6.52 -10.87 -3.99
CA LEU A 170 -7.09 -11.32 -5.25
C LEU A 170 -8.08 -12.45 -4.97
N LEU A 171 -9.34 -12.26 -5.39
CA LEU A 171 -10.30 -13.36 -5.45
C LEU A 171 -10.12 -14.03 -6.81
N TYR A 172 -9.49 -15.19 -6.83
CA TYR A 172 -9.54 -16.05 -8.00
C TYR A 172 -10.93 -16.69 -8.04
N THR A 173 -11.79 -16.22 -8.94
CA THR A 173 -13.01 -16.96 -9.27
C THR A 173 -12.59 -18.11 -10.18
N SER A 174 -12.92 -19.33 -9.79
CA SER A 174 -12.62 -20.57 -10.52
C SER A 174 -13.46 -20.75 -11.81
N ASP A 175 -13.98 -19.67 -12.37
CA ASP A 175 -14.79 -19.67 -13.59
C ASP A 175 -13.98 -19.02 -14.74
N ALA A 176 -13.13 -19.84 -15.34
CA ALA A 176 -12.61 -19.64 -16.70
C ALA A 176 -12.69 -20.96 -17.47
#